data_e0e2c17ee3cea90088f44b965e611548
#
_entry.id   e0e2c17ee3cea90088f44b965e611548
#
_cell.length_a   1.000
_cell.length_b   1.000
_cell.length_c   1.000
_cell.angle_alpha   90.00
_cell.angle_beta   90.00
_cell.angle_gamma   90.00
#
_symmetry.space_group_name_H-M   'P 1'
#
loop_
_entity.id
_entity.type
_entity.pdbx_description
1 polymer ?
#
loop_
_entity_poly.entity_id
_entity_poly.type
_entity_poly.pdbx_seq_one_letter_code
_entity_poly.pdbx_strand_id
1 'polypeptide(L)'
;GQATKICNQLIVAANSTLIAEAVALANLAGVDTTLLAPALAGGFADSKPFQILAPRMASHTFEPVQWKVQTLSKDLNNAVKLAEAFDLKIPVAQKALFQLQAHQQNGFSEQDLATIIQYIEQ
;
A
#
# COMPACT_ATOMS: atom_id res chain seq x y z
N GLY A 1 4.59 -9.53 20.35
CA GLY A 1 3.62 -8.75 21.09
C GLY A 1 2.87 -7.77 20.24
N GLN A 2 2.08 -6.94 20.87
CA GLN A 2 1.22 -5.97 20.17
C GLN A 2 2.04 -4.99 19.33
N ALA A 3 3.17 -4.50 19.86
CA ALA A 3 4.00 -3.54 19.15
C ALA A 3 4.59 -4.14 17.87
N THR A 4 5.02 -5.39 17.93
CA THR A 4 5.56 -6.07 16.74
C THR A 4 4.50 -6.19 15.65
N LYS A 5 3.27 -6.54 16.03
CA LYS A 5 2.17 -6.65 15.09
C LYS A 5 1.84 -5.29 14.46
N ILE A 6 1.83 -4.23 15.28
CA ILE A 6 1.58 -2.87 14.78
C ILE A 6 2.67 -2.47 13.78
N CYS A 7 3.94 -2.77 14.07
CA CYS A 7 5.04 -2.47 13.15
C CYS A 7 4.91 -3.25 11.83
N ASN A 8 4.50 -4.53 11.91
CA ASN A 8 4.26 -5.33 10.71
C ASN A 8 3.20 -4.66 9.83
N GLN A 9 2.09 -4.26 10.44
CA GLN A 9 0.99 -3.64 9.69
C GLN A 9 1.37 -2.27 9.14
N LEU A 10 2.20 -1.51 9.87
CA LEU A 10 2.74 -0.25 9.36
C LEU A 10 3.50 -0.47 8.05
N ILE A 11 4.38 -1.48 8.04
CA ILE A 11 5.19 -1.77 6.85
C ILE A 11 4.28 -2.19 5.68
N VAL A 12 3.33 -3.10 5.94
CA VAL A 12 2.43 -3.58 4.88
C VAL A 12 1.58 -2.44 4.33
N ALA A 13 0.96 -1.64 5.20
CA ALA A 13 0.06 -0.57 4.77
C ALA A 13 0.83 0.54 4.04
N ALA A 14 1.96 0.98 4.58
CA ALA A 14 2.75 2.03 3.94
C ALA A 14 3.34 1.55 2.62
N ASN A 15 3.82 0.31 2.56
CA ASN A 15 4.36 -0.26 1.32
C ASN A 15 3.30 -0.35 0.22
N SER A 16 2.03 -0.55 0.55
CA SER A 16 0.99 -0.61 -0.48
C SER A 16 0.94 0.68 -1.30
N THR A 17 1.10 1.82 -0.66
CA THR A 17 1.10 3.11 -1.36
C THR A 17 2.36 3.28 -2.19
N LEU A 18 3.51 2.82 -1.68
CA LEU A 18 4.78 2.89 -2.40
C LEU A 18 4.79 1.96 -3.61
N ILE A 19 4.25 0.76 -3.46
CA ILE A 19 4.12 -0.19 -4.58
C ILE A 19 3.26 0.43 -5.68
N ALA A 20 2.15 1.08 -5.32
CA ALA A 20 1.28 1.76 -6.28
C ALA A 20 2.03 2.85 -7.05
N GLU A 21 2.83 3.64 -6.35
CA GLU A 21 3.65 4.67 -6.99
C GLU A 21 4.65 4.05 -7.97
N ALA A 22 5.30 2.95 -7.58
CA ALA A 22 6.27 2.28 -8.43
C ALA A 22 5.60 1.72 -9.70
N VAL A 23 4.43 1.09 -9.57
CA VAL A 23 3.71 0.54 -10.72
C VAL A 23 3.26 1.67 -11.65
N ALA A 24 2.73 2.76 -11.09
CA ALA A 24 2.30 3.91 -11.89
C ALA A 24 3.48 4.53 -12.64
N LEU A 25 4.62 4.69 -11.97
CA LEU A 25 5.83 5.22 -12.59
C LEU A 25 6.31 4.32 -13.71
N ALA A 26 6.37 3.01 -13.46
CA ALA A 26 6.80 2.03 -14.45
C ALA A 26 5.91 2.09 -15.69
N ASN A 27 4.60 2.21 -15.51
CA ASN A 27 3.66 2.30 -16.61
C ASN A 27 3.92 3.55 -17.48
N LEU A 28 4.10 4.69 -16.84
CA LEU A 28 4.37 5.94 -17.58
C LEU A 28 5.75 5.93 -18.24
N ALA A 29 6.70 5.20 -17.68
CA ALA A 29 8.04 5.07 -18.25
C ALA A 29 8.11 4.06 -19.41
N GLY A 30 6.98 3.45 -19.76
CA GLY A 30 6.91 2.52 -20.90
C GLY A 30 7.26 1.09 -20.55
N VAL A 31 7.32 0.74 -19.27
CA VAL A 31 7.56 -0.64 -18.83
C VAL A 31 6.25 -1.43 -18.94
N ASP A 32 6.35 -2.68 -19.38
CA ASP A 32 5.23 -3.61 -19.27
C ASP A 32 5.08 -3.98 -17.79
N THR A 33 4.11 -3.39 -17.11
CA THR A 33 3.95 -3.52 -15.67
C THR A 33 3.57 -4.94 -15.25
N THR A 34 3.05 -5.77 -16.16
CA THR A 34 2.77 -7.17 -15.86
C THR A 34 4.04 -7.97 -15.61
N LEU A 35 5.19 -7.46 -16.07
CA LEU A 35 6.49 -8.10 -15.89
C LEU A 35 7.23 -7.60 -14.64
N LEU A 36 6.71 -6.58 -13.97
CA LEU A 36 7.40 -5.97 -12.84
C LEU A 36 7.59 -6.94 -11.68
N ALA A 37 6.53 -7.64 -11.30
CA ALA A 37 6.60 -8.59 -10.19
C ALA A 37 7.59 -9.74 -10.47
N PRO A 38 7.54 -10.43 -11.62
CA PRO A 38 8.54 -11.46 -11.89
C PRO A 38 9.95 -10.90 -12.03
N ALA A 39 10.12 -9.68 -12.56
CA ALA A 39 11.45 -9.08 -12.71
C ALA A 39 12.13 -8.82 -11.38
N LEU A 40 11.36 -8.47 -10.34
CA LEU A 40 11.90 -8.13 -9.02
C LEU A 40 11.85 -9.30 -8.04
N ALA A 41 11.32 -10.45 -8.47
CA ALA A 41 11.15 -11.61 -7.59
C ALA A 41 12.49 -12.05 -7.01
N GLY A 42 12.53 -12.21 -5.68
CA GLY A 42 13.72 -12.65 -4.95
C GLY A 42 14.76 -11.56 -4.72
N GLY A 43 14.56 -10.35 -5.23
CA GLY A 43 15.48 -9.23 -5.04
C GLY A 43 15.16 -8.42 -3.77
N PHE A 44 15.90 -7.35 -3.56
CA PHE A 44 15.77 -6.52 -2.36
C PHE A 44 14.42 -5.81 -2.27
N ALA A 45 13.82 -5.47 -3.39
CA ALA A 45 12.54 -4.78 -3.40
C ALA A 45 11.35 -5.72 -3.25
N ASP A 46 11.59 -7.00 -3.32
CA ASP A 46 10.53 -8.00 -3.30
C ASP A 46 9.95 -8.17 -1.89
N SER A 47 8.70 -8.56 -1.85
CA SER A 47 8.02 -8.95 -0.62
C SER A 47 6.77 -9.72 -1.02
N LYS A 48 6.19 -10.44 -0.06
CA LYS A 48 4.93 -11.16 -0.32
C LYS A 48 3.82 -10.18 -0.74
N PRO A 49 3.60 -9.06 -0.03
CA PRO A 49 2.60 -8.08 -0.50
C PRO A 49 2.90 -7.53 -1.88
N PHE A 50 4.17 -7.29 -2.22
CA PHE A 50 4.53 -6.81 -3.56
C PHE A 50 4.09 -7.80 -4.64
N GLN A 51 4.37 -9.09 -4.44
CA GLN A 51 4.00 -10.12 -5.42
C GLN A 51 2.48 -10.28 -5.59
N ILE A 52 1.71 -9.88 -4.58
CA ILE A 52 0.25 -9.94 -4.65
C ILE A 52 -0.33 -8.65 -5.22
N LEU A 53 0.15 -7.50 -4.75
CA LEU A 53 -0.43 -6.19 -5.11
C LEU A 53 0.00 -5.72 -6.49
N ALA A 54 1.28 -5.86 -6.85
CA ALA A 54 1.77 -5.32 -8.10
C ALA A 54 1.05 -5.90 -9.33
N PRO A 55 0.80 -7.22 -9.42
CA PRO A 55 0.03 -7.76 -10.55
C PRO A 55 -1.40 -7.24 -10.59
N ARG A 56 -2.06 -7.11 -9.45
CA ARG A 56 -3.41 -6.59 -9.39
C ARG A 56 -3.48 -5.14 -9.85
N MET A 57 -2.50 -4.35 -9.43
CA MET A 57 -2.38 -2.95 -9.84
C MET A 57 -2.09 -2.82 -11.33
N ALA A 58 -1.19 -3.65 -11.85
CA ALA A 58 -0.83 -3.62 -13.26
C ALA A 58 -2.00 -3.92 -14.17
N SER A 59 -2.85 -4.88 -13.79
CA SER A 59 -4.00 -5.31 -14.60
C SER A 59 -5.31 -4.64 -14.19
N HIS A 60 -5.30 -3.80 -13.15
CA HIS A 60 -6.51 -3.21 -12.57
C HIS A 60 -7.54 -4.28 -12.21
N THR A 61 -7.06 -5.38 -11.61
CA THR A 61 -7.91 -6.49 -11.18
C THR A 61 -8.08 -6.41 -9.67
N PHE A 62 -9.21 -5.91 -9.21
CA PHE A 62 -9.45 -5.60 -7.81
C PHE A 62 -10.44 -6.53 -7.12
N GLU A 63 -10.90 -7.55 -7.84
CA GLU A 63 -11.79 -8.56 -7.30
C GLU A 63 -11.13 -9.94 -7.37
N PRO A 64 -11.39 -10.80 -6.42
CA PRO A 64 -12.13 -10.57 -5.17
C PRO A 64 -11.34 -9.70 -4.20
N VAL A 65 -12.03 -9.04 -3.28
CA VAL A 65 -11.39 -8.22 -2.24
C VAL A 65 -10.66 -9.15 -1.27
N GLN A 66 -9.36 -8.94 -1.11
CA GLN A 66 -8.52 -9.71 -0.17
C GLN A 66 -8.25 -8.91 1.11
N TRP A 67 -7.90 -7.64 0.95
CA TRP A 67 -7.70 -6.72 2.08
C TRP A 67 -8.42 -5.43 1.77
N LYS A 68 -9.29 -5.00 2.67
CA LYS A 68 -10.03 -3.76 2.46
C LYS A 68 -9.15 -2.56 2.74
N VAL A 69 -9.31 -1.50 1.96
CA VAL A 69 -8.64 -0.22 2.19
C VAL A 69 -8.83 0.24 3.63
N GLN A 70 -10.06 0.18 4.15
CA GLN A 70 -10.36 0.64 5.51
C GLN A 70 -9.57 -0.13 6.57
N THR A 71 -9.31 -1.41 6.36
CA THR A 71 -8.58 -2.23 7.32
C THR A 71 -7.13 -1.77 7.43
N LEU A 72 -6.46 -1.59 6.30
CA LEU A 72 -5.07 -1.15 6.28
C LEU A 72 -4.93 0.30 6.74
N SER A 73 -5.89 1.14 6.40
CA SER A 73 -5.94 2.52 6.88
C SER A 73 -6.03 2.56 8.42
N LYS A 74 -6.90 1.74 9.00
CA LYS A 74 -7.03 1.63 10.45
C LYS A 74 -5.75 1.15 11.10
N ASP A 75 -5.14 0.10 10.52
CA ASP A 75 -3.89 -0.45 11.05
C ASP A 75 -2.78 0.60 11.04
N LEU A 76 -2.65 1.35 9.95
CA LEU A 76 -1.63 2.40 9.84
C LEU A 76 -1.91 3.55 10.81
N ASN A 77 -3.17 3.90 10.99
CA ASN A 77 -3.55 4.93 11.97
C ASN A 77 -3.17 4.51 13.38
N ASN A 78 -3.34 3.23 13.73
CA ASN A 78 -2.92 2.71 15.03
C ASN A 78 -1.41 2.87 15.22
N ALA A 79 -0.62 2.62 14.17
CA ALA A 79 0.83 2.78 14.24
C ALA A 79 1.24 4.25 14.42
N VAL A 80 0.58 5.16 13.70
CA VAL A 80 0.84 6.60 13.83
C VAL A 80 0.50 7.07 15.24
N LYS A 81 -0.60 6.61 15.82
CA LYS A 81 -0.97 6.94 17.19
C LYS A 81 0.04 6.41 18.20
N LEU A 82 0.56 5.21 17.98
CA LEU A 82 1.58 4.65 18.86
C LEU A 82 2.85 5.50 18.81
N ALA A 83 3.24 5.93 17.60
CA ALA A 83 4.41 6.81 17.44
C ALA A 83 4.21 8.12 18.19
N GLU A 84 3.01 8.71 18.12
CA GLU A 84 2.69 9.95 18.83
C GLU A 84 2.83 9.78 20.34
N ALA A 85 2.46 8.61 20.87
CA ALA A 85 2.58 8.34 22.29
C ALA A 85 4.05 8.35 22.75
N PHE A 86 4.99 8.10 21.85
CA PHE A 86 6.43 8.14 22.12
C PHE A 86 7.11 9.41 21.60
N ASP A 87 6.34 10.39 21.14
CA ASP A 87 6.85 11.63 20.52
C ASP A 87 7.77 11.34 19.33
N LEU A 88 7.51 10.24 18.61
CA LEU A 88 8.28 9.87 17.44
C LEU A 88 7.56 10.33 16.18
N LYS A 89 8.28 11.02 15.30
CA LYS A 89 7.76 11.42 14.00
C LYS A 89 8.08 10.32 12.97
N ILE A 90 7.05 9.90 12.24
CA ILE A 90 7.18 8.90 11.19
C ILE A 90 6.54 9.44 9.90
N PRO A 91 7.20 10.42 9.25
CA PRO A 91 6.57 11.17 8.14
C PRO A 91 6.20 10.31 6.94
N VAL A 92 6.96 9.26 6.63
CA VAL A 92 6.63 8.37 5.51
C VAL A 92 5.31 7.66 5.77
N ALA A 93 5.15 7.10 6.97
CA ALA A 93 3.91 6.44 7.37
C ALA A 93 2.74 7.43 7.42
N GLN A 94 2.98 8.65 7.90
CA GLN A 94 1.96 9.68 7.97
C GLN A 94 1.46 10.07 6.58
N LYS A 95 2.36 10.19 5.60
CA LYS A 95 1.97 10.50 4.22
C LYS A 95 1.17 9.36 3.60
N ALA A 96 1.59 8.13 3.84
CA ALA A 96 0.86 6.95 3.37
C ALA A 96 -0.55 6.91 3.98
N LEU A 97 -0.66 7.20 5.28
CA LEU A 97 -1.95 7.24 5.95
C LEU A 97 -2.87 8.29 5.33
N PHE A 98 -2.32 9.48 5.06
CA PHE A 98 -3.08 10.53 4.40
C PHE A 98 -3.67 10.04 3.07
N GLN A 99 -2.87 9.37 2.26
CA GLN A 99 -3.32 8.85 0.96
C GLN A 99 -4.40 7.78 1.12
N LEU A 100 -4.22 6.85 2.04
CA LEU A 100 -5.22 5.81 2.30
C LEU A 100 -6.54 6.40 2.81
N GLN A 101 -6.46 7.38 3.69
CA GLN A 101 -7.67 8.04 4.22
C GLN A 101 -8.39 8.84 3.14
N ALA A 102 -7.66 9.55 2.27
CA ALA A 102 -8.26 10.27 1.16
C ALA A 102 -8.94 9.31 0.18
N HIS A 103 -8.29 8.19 -0.13
CA HIS A 103 -8.85 7.16 -0.99
C HIS A 103 -10.12 6.56 -0.39
N GLN A 104 -10.09 6.32 0.91
CA GLN A 104 -11.24 5.84 1.66
C GLN A 104 -12.41 6.81 1.55
N GLN A 105 -12.15 8.10 1.72
CA GLN A 105 -13.18 9.15 1.63
C GLN A 105 -13.76 9.27 0.21
N ASN A 106 -13.00 8.87 -0.79
CA ASN A 106 -13.46 8.85 -2.18
C ASN A 106 -14.35 7.64 -2.51
N GLY A 107 -14.72 6.86 -1.50
CA GLY A 107 -15.67 5.76 -1.67
C GLY A 107 -15.03 4.38 -1.78
N PHE A 108 -13.75 4.25 -1.48
CA PHE A 108 -13.01 2.99 -1.66
C PHE A 108 -12.79 2.22 -0.36
N SER A 109 -13.48 2.57 0.73
CA SER A 109 -13.28 1.93 2.05
C SER A 109 -13.36 0.41 2.01
N GLU A 110 -14.32 -0.14 1.28
CA GLU A 110 -14.55 -1.58 1.24
C GLU A 110 -13.95 -2.26 0.02
N GLN A 111 -13.25 -1.49 -0.82
CA GLN A 111 -12.58 -2.00 -2.00
C GLN A 111 -11.23 -2.62 -1.62
N ASP A 112 -10.68 -3.42 -2.54
CA ASP A 112 -9.38 -4.04 -2.31
C ASP A 112 -8.27 -3.00 -2.19
N LEU A 113 -7.27 -3.30 -1.36
CA LEU A 113 -6.12 -2.43 -1.13
C LEU A 113 -5.41 -2.05 -2.43
N ALA A 114 -5.39 -2.96 -3.43
CA ALA A 114 -4.75 -2.69 -4.71
C ALA A 114 -5.37 -1.48 -5.43
N THR A 115 -6.61 -1.11 -5.10
CA THR A 115 -7.25 0.07 -5.72
C THR A 115 -6.54 1.37 -5.38
N ILE A 116 -5.63 1.39 -4.40
CA ILE A 116 -4.88 2.60 -4.07
C ILE A 116 -4.12 3.15 -5.29
N ILE A 117 -3.81 2.29 -6.28
CA ILE A 117 -3.18 2.76 -7.51
C ILE A 117 -4.07 3.77 -8.24
N GLN A 118 -5.38 3.64 -8.16
CA GLN A 118 -6.30 4.59 -8.79
C GLN A 118 -6.19 5.98 -8.17
N TYR A 119 -5.90 6.05 -6.87
CA TYR A 119 -5.63 7.32 -6.19
C TYR A 119 -4.34 7.95 -6.73
N ILE A 120 -3.30 7.13 -6.92
CA ILE A 120 -2.00 7.61 -7.42
C ILE A 120 -2.11 8.08 -8.87
N GLU A 121 -2.93 7.41 -9.68
CA GLU A 121 -3.07 7.70 -11.12
C GLU A 121 -3.92 8.93 -11.43
N GLN A 122 -4.57 9.52 -10.46
CA GLN A 122 -5.41 10.70 -10.68
C GLN A 122 -4.65 11.88 -11.27
#